data_95363dd45d19c17d6bbe58387c42ed40
#
_entry.id   95363dd45d19c17d6bbe58387c42ed40
#
_cell.length_a   1.000
_cell.length_b   1.000
_cell.length_c   1.000
_cell.angle_alpha   90.00
_cell.angle_beta   90.00
_cell.angle_gamma   90.00
#
_symmetry.space_group_name_H-M   'P 1'
#
loop_
_entity.id
_entity.type
_entity.pdbx_description
1 polymer ?
#
loop_
_entity_poly.entity_id
_entity_poly.type
_entity_poly.pdbx_seq_one_letter_code
_entity_poly.pdbx_strand_id
1 'polypeptide(L)'
;MTVREDILQFLRAQQRENLPWVSSSELAYRTGVSWSTVKRQLENLRKAGAILREGQGRATRYRIADETPASTLPTTIATRLSEPTSEAVGMMWSERGQALLARLRQPLSARAPVGYERAFVESYVPNQSSLLPPSLAQDLADEGRMPGQSPAGTYARRVLEPLLLDLSWSSSRLEGNRYSLLATQELFKHGMAGEDLDAVMLLNHKRAIEFLVDAVPAHGLTSAVIGNLHALLLEELLANTDGLGRIRQIVVNIGDTTYVPLQAPLLLQEMFDQIVEKARLIKNPVEAAFFLWVNLAYLQPFEDGNKRASRLAANIPLMLYNCAPLSFLDVEVQDYVYAMLGVYEYGDVTLATELFAWAYRRSIRKYAVQLNAAGVPDPVRFRFREKLNEVIGRVLREQQTADAATAALGLSEDDVQLFRPILAQELRILDVYNCARYRLSIDLVQQWVEAGRPH
;
A
#
# COMPACT_ATOMS: atom_id res chain seq x y z
N MET A 1 -20.47 28.97 25.68
CA MET A 1 -19.33 28.06 26.01
C MET A 1 -19.18 27.09 24.87
N THR A 2 -17.96 26.74 24.52
CA THR A 2 -17.72 25.73 23.49
C THR A 2 -17.83 24.32 24.07
N VAL A 3 -18.20 23.32 23.28
CA VAL A 3 -18.26 21.90 23.69
C VAL A 3 -16.97 21.45 24.40
N ARG A 4 -15.83 22.00 23.97
CA ARG A 4 -14.52 21.75 24.59
C ARG A 4 -14.46 22.29 26.04
N GLU A 5 -14.97 23.48 26.26
CA GLU A 5 -14.99 24.12 27.60
C GLU A 5 -15.92 23.36 28.52
N ASP A 6 -17.09 22.95 28.03
CA ASP A 6 -18.06 22.17 28.81
C ASP A 6 -17.49 20.83 29.29
N ILE A 7 -16.77 20.11 28.38
CA ILE A 7 -16.09 18.85 28.73
C ILE A 7 -15.00 19.08 29.79
N LEU A 8 -14.17 20.11 29.66
CA LEU A 8 -13.11 20.41 30.63
C LEU A 8 -13.67 20.83 31.96
N GLN A 9 -14.74 21.64 31.96
CA GLN A 9 -15.40 22.07 33.18
C GLN A 9 -16.01 20.88 33.94
N PHE A 10 -16.68 19.97 33.23
CA PHE A 10 -17.24 18.77 33.85
C PHE A 10 -16.15 17.85 34.41
N LEU A 11 -15.07 17.59 33.68
CA LEU A 11 -13.97 16.75 34.17
C LEU A 11 -13.26 17.37 35.39
N ARG A 12 -13.15 18.71 35.46
CA ARG A 12 -12.62 19.42 36.64
C ARG A 12 -13.54 19.31 37.85
N ALA A 13 -14.85 19.36 37.63
CA ALA A 13 -15.83 19.17 38.71
C ALA A 13 -15.75 17.77 39.31
N GLN A 14 -15.68 16.74 38.45
CA GLN A 14 -15.53 15.32 38.85
C GLN A 14 -14.24 15.05 39.63
N GLN A 15 -13.14 15.69 39.26
CA GLN A 15 -11.89 15.58 39.99
C GLN A 15 -11.95 16.15 41.38
N ARG A 16 -12.72 17.24 41.60
CA ARG A 16 -12.98 17.84 42.93
C ARG A 16 -13.83 16.95 43.85
N GLU A 17 -14.67 16.09 43.24
CA GLU A 17 -15.56 15.15 43.96
C GLU A 17 -14.91 13.78 44.21
N ASN A 18 -13.60 13.61 43.96
CA ASN A 18 -12.87 12.33 44.05
C ASN A 18 -13.38 11.21 43.11
N LEU A 19 -14.04 11.55 42.02
CA LEU A 19 -14.50 10.65 40.96
C LEU A 19 -13.79 10.99 39.65
N PRO A 20 -12.48 10.77 39.54
CA PRO A 20 -11.67 11.39 38.49
C PRO A 20 -11.86 10.80 37.10
N TRP A 21 -12.43 9.60 36.98
CA TRP A 21 -12.51 8.86 35.71
C TRP A 21 -13.93 8.82 35.13
N VAL A 22 -14.14 9.43 33.97
CA VAL A 22 -15.44 9.58 33.30
C VAL A 22 -15.43 8.91 31.91
N SER A 23 -16.55 8.29 31.53
CA SER A 23 -16.71 7.69 30.21
C SER A 23 -17.11 8.71 29.15
N SER A 24 -16.81 8.42 27.86
CA SER A 24 -17.28 9.25 26.73
C SER A 24 -18.82 9.28 26.62
N SER A 25 -19.50 8.21 27.01
CA SER A 25 -20.95 8.11 26.98
C SER A 25 -21.58 9.02 28.05
N GLU A 26 -20.98 9.05 29.23
CA GLU A 26 -21.42 9.93 30.31
C GLU A 26 -21.21 11.40 29.97
N LEU A 27 -20.07 11.75 29.37
CA LEU A 27 -19.81 13.09 28.88
C LEU A 27 -20.80 13.50 27.78
N ALA A 28 -21.16 12.60 26.86
CA ALA A 28 -22.17 12.88 25.85
C ALA A 28 -23.56 13.15 26.46
N TYR A 29 -23.95 12.35 27.44
CA TYR A 29 -25.22 12.54 28.17
C TYR A 29 -25.26 13.86 28.92
N ARG A 30 -24.19 14.20 29.64
CA ARG A 30 -24.12 15.43 30.47
C ARG A 30 -24.00 16.72 29.68
N THR A 31 -23.29 16.67 28.54
CA THR A 31 -23.10 17.86 27.67
C THR A 31 -24.23 18.04 26.67
N GLY A 32 -25.12 17.06 26.51
CA GLY A 32 -26.18 17.08 25.48
C GLY A 32 -25.67 17.03 24.05
N VAL A 33 -24.39 16.64 23.84
CA VAL A 33 -23.73 16.63 22.55
C VAL A 33 -23.61 15.20 22.03
N SER A 34 -23.68 15.01 20.73
CA SER A 34 -23.53 13.66 20.10
C SER A 34 -22.22 12.98 20.53
N TRP A 35 -22.30 11.68 20.79
CA TRP A 35 -21.17 10.87 21.21
C TRP A 35 -19.95 10.98 20.26
N SER A 36 -20.17 11.09 18.95
CA SER A 36 -19.11 11.28 17.95
C SER A 36 -18.39 12.62 18.13
N THR A 37 -19.12 13.68 18.41
CA THR A 37 -18.55 15.02 18.67
C THR A 37 -17.75 15.03 19.97
N VAL A 38 -18.28 14.42 21.04
CA VAL A 38 -17.56 14.29 22.32
C VAL A 38 -16.27 13.50 22.13
N LYS A 39 -16.32 12.37 21.44
CA LYS A 39 -15.14 11.54 21.18
C LYS A 39 -14.04 12.30 20.41
N ARG A 40 -14.42 13.07 19.39
CA ARG A 40 -13.48 13.93 18.66
C ARG A 40 -12.84 14.98 19.56
N GLN A 41 -13.62 15.64 20.44
CA GLN A 41 -13.09 16.64 21.35
C GLN A 41 -12.18 16.03 22.42
N LEU A 42 -12.51 14.84 22.94
CA LEU A 42 -11.65 14.11 23.88
C LEU A 42 -10.31 13.73 23.26
N GLU A 43 -10.31 13.32 22.01
CA GLU A 43 -9.06 13.01 21.30
C GLU A 43 -8.20 14.27 21.09
N ASN A 44 -8.81 15.40 20.76
CA ASN A 44 -8.10 16.69 20.64
C ASN A 44 -7.53 17.15 21.98
N LEU A 45 -8.29 17.00 23.07
CA LEU A 45 -7.84 17.35 24.43
C LEU A 45 -6.70 16.41 24.89
N ARG A 46 -6.77 15.14 24.56
CA ARG A 46 -5.70 14.17 24.84
C ARG A 46 -4.40 14.51 24.08
N LYS A 47 -4.51 14.82 22.79
CA LYS A 47 -3.36 15.28 21.99
C LYS A 47 -2.75 16.58 22.52
N ALA A 48 -3.56 17.46 23.06
CA ALA A 48 -3.11 18.70 23.71
C ALA A 48 -2.56 18.49 25.14
N GLY A 49 -2.51 17.24 25.65
CA GLY A 49 -2.05 16.94 27.00
C GLY A 49 -2.96 17.41 28.12
N ALA A 50 -4.16 17.90 27.81
CA ALA A 50 -5.09 18.46 28.80
C ALA A 50 -5.86 17.38 29.61
N ILE A 51 -5.95 16.16 29.06
CA ILE A 51 -6.61 15.02 29.69
C ILE A 51 -5.81 13.74 29.55
N LEU A 52 -5.97 12.83 30.52
CA LEU A 52 -5.45 11.48 30.50
C LEU A 52 -6.55 10.50 30.09
N ARG A 53 -6.16 9.41 29.47
CA ARG A 53 -7.03 8.30 29.06
C ARG A 53 -6.53 7.01 29.68
N GLU A 54 -7.45 6.20 30.20
CA GLU A 54 -7.20 4.87 30.73
C GLU A 54 -8.22 3.87 30.16
N GLY A 55 -7.82 2.59 30.02
CA GLY A 55 -8.65 1.50 29.51
C GLY A 55 -8.76 1.44 28.00
N GLN A 56 -9.41 0.37 27.50
CA GLN A 56 -9.66 0.11 26.09
C GLN A 56 -11.12 -0.22 25.81
N GLY A 57 -11.60 0.08 24.59
CA GLY A 57 -12.97 -0.22 24.18
C GLY A 57 -14.02 0.43 25.07
N ARG A 58 -15.00 -0.34 25.55
CA ARG A 58 -16.08 0.14 26.45
C ARG A 58 -15.60 0.54 27.84
N ALA A 59 -14.42 0.09 28.27
CA ALA A 59 -13.81 0.45 29.56
C ALA A 59 -13.01 1.76 29.51
N THR A 60 -12.95 2.45 28.36
CA THR A 60 -12.20 3.71 28.23
C THR A 60 -12.79 4.80 29.13
N ARG A 61 -11.92 5.43 29.94
CA ARG A 61 -12.24 6.54 30.85
C ARG A 61 -11.27 7.68 30.62
N TYR A 62 -11.69 8.89 31.01
CA TYR A 62 -10.95 10.14 30.85
C TYR A 62 -10.93 10.93 32.14
N ARG A 63 -9.81 11.62 32.42
CA ARG A 63 -9.67 12.60 33.51
C ARG A 63 -8.80 13.78 33.11
N ILE A 64 -8.84 14.87 33.86
CA ILE A 64 -7.88 15.99 33.67
C ILE A 64 -6.47 15.52 33.98
N ALA A 65 -5.49 16.02 33.22
CA ALA A 65 -4.08 15.88 33.56
C ALA A 65 -3.70 16.84 34.66
N ASP A 66 -3.14 16.35 35.77
CA ASP A 66 -2.72 17.19 36.89
C ASP A 66 -1.56 18.08 36.45
N GLU A 67 -1.64 19.38 36.74
CA GLU A 67 -0.52 20.30 36.65
C GLU A 67 0.47 20.01 37.80
N THR A 68 1.50 19.20 37.57
CA THR A 68 2.61 19.02 38.50
C THR A 68 3.86 19.71 37.96
N PRO A 69 4.56 20.55 38.74
CA PRO A 69 5.75 21.22 38.29
C PRO A 69 6.91 20.23 38.11
N ALA A 70 7.73 20.50 37.12
CA ALA A 70 8.91 19.73 36.76
C ALA A 70 9.84 19.52 37.97
N SER A 71 10.12 18.26 38.32
CA SER A 71 11.21 17.87 39.20
C SER A 71 12.11 16.84 38.52
N THR A 72 13.37 17.16 38.60
CA THR A 72 14.59 16.56 38.11
C THR A 72 14.78 15.07 38.41
N LEU A 73 15.20 14.33 37.40
CA LEU A 73 16.10 13.19 37.18
C LEU A 73 16.50 12.22 38.33
N PRO A 74 16.79 10.93 38.01
CA PRO A 74 18.08 10.58 37.45
C PRO A 74 18.07 9.56 36.30
N THR A 75 19.08 9.71 35.47
CA THR A 75 19.50 8.92 34.34
C THR A 75 19.83 7.46 34.71
N THR A 76 19.19 6.51 34.09
CA THR A 76 19.71 5.15 33.95
C THR A 76 19.83 4.80 32.47
N ILE A 77 21.06 4.53 32.08
CA ILE A 77 21.49 4.19 30.73
C ILE A 77 20.90 2.83 30.37
N ALA A 78 19.88 2.80 29.54
CA ALA A 78 19.49 1.63 28.77
C ALA A 78 19.93 1.87 27.32
N THR A 79 20.91 1.10 26.89
CA THR A 79 21.41 1.09 25.52
C THR A 79 20.24 0.75 24.57
N ARG A 80 19.63 1.78 24.01
CA ARG A 80 18.75 1.62 22.85
C ARG A 80 19.65 1.41 21.63
N LEU A 81 19.51 0.24 21.02
CA LEU A 81 19.84 0.08 19.61
C LEU A 81 18.97 1.10 18.86
N SER A 82 19.60 2.19 18.46
CA SER A 82 18.98 3.19 17.61
C SER A 82 18.75 2.56 16.24
N GLU A 83 17.49 2.25 15.95
CA GLU A 83 17.04 2.21 14.56
C GLU A 83 17.37 3.57 13.94
N PRO A 84 17.87 3.62 12.70
CA PRO A 84 18.07 4.90 12.04
C PRO A 84 16.70 5.52 11.84
N THR A 85 16.36 6.52 12.63
CA THR A 85 15.28 7.46 12.34
C THR A 85 15.67 8.19 11.05
N SER A 86 15.25 7.63 9.92
CA SER A 86 15.05 8.44 8.74
C SER A 86 14.10 9.54 9.17
N GLU A 87 14.58 10.77 9.28
CA GLU A 87 13.72 11.95 9.36
C GLU A 87 12.76 11.83 8.18
N ALA A 88 11.50 11.57 8.48
CA ALA A 88 10.44 11.60 7.51
C ALA A 88 10.30 13.07 7.10
N VAL A 89 11.02 13.47 6.07
CA VAL A 89 10.80 14.75 5.41
C VAL A 89 9.36 14.67 4.89
N GLY A 90 8.45 15.32 5.61
CA GLY A 90 7.05 15.42 5.21
C GLY A 90 6.98 15.98 3.78
N MET A 91 5.91 15.66 3.08
CA MET A 91 5.74 16.15 1.72
C MET A 91 5.73 17.68 1.70
N MET A 92 6.58 18.27 0.86
CA MET A 92 6.62 19.71 0.65
C MET A 92 5.91 20.06 -0.66
N TRP A 93 4.84 20.84 -0.56
CA TRP A 93 4.09 21.32 -1.71
C TRP A 93 4.83 22.48 -2.41
N SER A 94 4.79 22.50 -3.74
CA SER A 94 5.28 23.63 -4.54
C SER A 94 4.49 24.92 -4.25
N GLU A 95 4.97 26.06 -4.72
CA GLU A 95 4.24 27.33 -4.60
C GLU A 95 2.83 27.22 -5.22
N ARG A 96 2.70 26.58 -6.38
CA ARG A 96 1.42 26.33 -7.03
C ARG A 96 0.54 25.41 -6.18
N GLY A 97 1.09 24.34 -5.62
CA GLY A 97 0.40 23.46 -4.69
C GLY A 97 -0.08 24.20 -3.44
N GLN A 98 0.76 25.06 -2.86
CA GLN A 98 0.41 25.89 -1.71
C GLN A 98 -0.72 26.89 -2.01
N ALA A 99 -0.70 27.51 -3.20
CA ALA A 99 -1.76 28.40 -3.64
C ALA A 99 -3.11 27.66 -3.78
N LEU A 100 -3.10 26.44 -4.33
CA LEU A 100 -4.30 25.60 -4.42
C LEU A 100 -4.78 25.16 -3.03
N LEU A 101 -3.87 24.76 -2.13
CA LEU A 101 -4.18 24.43 -0.74
C LEU A 101 -4.85 25.60 0.01
N ALA A 102 -4.37 26.83 -0.20
CA ALA A 102 -4.97 28.01 0.42
C ALA A 102 -6.44 28.20 0.00
N ARG A 103 -6.77 27.90 -1.26
CA ARG A 103 -8.15 27.91 -1.76
C ARG A 103 -8.99 26.78 -1.15
N LEU A 104 -8.47 25.56 -1.10
CA LEU A 104 -9.15 24.39 -0.56
C LEU A 104 -9.39 24.44 0.97
N ARG A 105 -8.56 25.21 1.70
CA ARG A 105 -8.73 25.44 3.15
C ARG A 105 -9.82 26.46 3.49
N GLN A 106 -10.38 27.14 2.51
CA GLN A 106 -11.52 28.01 2.74
C GLN A 106 -12.75 27.21 3.19
N PRO A 107 -13.65 27.80 3.97
CA PRO A 107 -14.92 27.14 4.35
C PRO A 107 -15.70 26.69 3.10
N LEU A 108 -16.48 25.61 3.22
CA LEU A 108 -17.32 25.11 2.11
C LEU A 108 -18.23 26.21 1.52
N SER A 109 -18.76 27.08 2.36
CA SER A 109 -19.62 28.20 1.93
C SER A 109 -18.92 29.25 1.06
N ALA A 110 -17.59 29.28 1.07
CA ALA A 110 -16.79 30.19 0.25
C ALA A 110 -16.29 29.55 -1.06
N ARG A 111 -16.53 28.25 -1.23
CA ARG A 111 -16.14 27.49 -2.43
C ARG A 111 -17.35 27.27 -3.34
N ALA A 112 -17.21 27.51 -4.64
CA ALA A 112 -18.31 27.38 -5.60
C ALA A 112 -18.72 25.89 -5.77
N PRO A 113 -20.02 25.57 -5.80
CA PRO A 113 -20.50 24.25 -6.20
C PRO A 113 -20.09 23.92 -7.63
N VAL A 114 -19.57 22.72 -7.86
CA VAL A 114 -19.11 22.24 -9.16
C VAL A 114 -19.63 20.84 -9.43
N GLY A 115 -19.89 20.52 -10.69
CA GLY A 115 -20.27 19.17 -11.13
C GLY A 115 -19.13 18.46 -11.85
N TYR A 116 -19.40 17.21 -12.23
CA TYR A 116 -18.47 16.44 -13.05
C TYR A 116 -18.30 17.07 -14.45
N GLU A 117 -17.07 17.39 -14.80
CA GLU A 117 -16.71 17.96 -16.08
C GLU A 117 -16.24 16.88 -17.06
N ARG A 118 -17.09 16.54 -18.04
CA ARG A 118 -16.80 15.49 -19.04
C ARG A 118 -15.54 15.80 -19.86
N ALA A 119 -15.33 17.09 -20.16
CA ALA A 119 -14.19 17.55 -20.94
C ALA A 119 -12.85 17.14 -20.33
N PHE A 120 -12.78 16.93 -19.00
CA PHE A 120 -11.57 16.45 -18.33
C PHE A 120 -11.07 15.09 -18.87
N VAL A 121 -12.00 14.22 -19.26
CA VAL A 121 -11.68 12.93 -19.91
C VAL A 121 -11.75 13.05 -21.42
N GLU A 122 -12.80 13.66 -21.98
CA GLU A 122 -13.07 13.68 -23.42
C GLU A 122 -11.96 14.36 -24.22
N SER A 123 -11.42 15.47 -23.70
CA SER A 123 -10.33 16.22 -24.35
C SER A 123 -8.95 15.53 -24.25
N TYR A 124 -8.80 14.55 -23.36
CA TYR A 124 -7.54 13.82 -23.22
C TYR A 124 -7.33 12.86 -24.40
N VAL A 125 -6.27 13.08 -25.17
CA VAL A 125 -5.86 12.24 -26.30
C VAL A 125 -4.65 11.39 -25.87
N PRO A 126 -4.77 10.06 -25.76
CA PRO A 126 -3.68 9.19 -25.33
C PRO A 126 -2.38 9.42 -26.12
N ASN A 127 -1.26 9.53 -25.44
CA ASN A 127 0.08 9.76 -25.98
C ASN A 127 0.32 11.12 -26.67
N GLN A 128 -0.67 12.01 -26.64
CA GLN A 128 -0.56 13.41 -27.06
C GLN A 128 -0.82 14.36 -25.90
N SER A 129 -1.86 14.09 -25.12
CA SER A 129 -2.13 14.74 -23.84
C SER A 129 -1.38 14.05 -22.71
N SER A 130 -1.11 14.77 -21.61
CA SER A 130 -0.52 14.21 -20.39
C SER A 130 -1.09 14.95 -19.18
N LEU A 131 -1.46 14.23 -18.14
CA LEU A 131 -1.84 14.80 -16.83
C LEU A 131 -0.60 15.04 -15.96
N LEU A 132 0.40 14.15 -16.04
CA LEU A 132 1.71 14.36 -15.44
C LEU A 132 2.59 15.21 -16.39
N PRO A 133 3.54 16.01 -15.88
CA PRO A 133 4.61 16.53 -16.73
C PRO A 133 5.30 15.37 -17.47
N PRO A 134 5.46 15.41 -18.81
CA PRO A 134 5.98 14.27 -19.58
C PRO A 134 7.37 13.78 -19.13
N SER A 135 8.27 14.72 -18.76
CA SER A 135 9.58 14.36 -18.19
C SER A 135 9.45 13.60 -16.87
N LEU A 136 8.59 14.06 -15.97
CA LEU A 136 8.33 13.39 -14.69
C LEU A 136 7.78 11.98 -14.89
N ALA A 137 6.81 11.81 -15.80
CA ALA A 137 6.23 10.50 -16.09
C ALA A 137 7.29 9.53 -16.65
N GLN A 138 8.21 10.03 -17.50
CA GLN A 138 9.30 9.22 -18.04
C GLN A 138 10.33 8.87 -16.96
N ASP A 139 10.78 9.84 -16.17
CA ASP A 139 11.74 9.61 -15.08
C ASP A 139 11.21 8.56 -14.09
N LEU A 140 9.96 8.68 -13.67
CA LEU A 140 9.31 7.73 -12.77
C LEU A 140 9.14 6.33 -13.39
N ALA A 141 8.88 6.26 -14.70
CA ALA A 141 8.78 4.99 -15.40
C ALA A 141 10.16 4.28 -15.49
N ASP A 142 11.22 5.04 -15.73
CA ASP A 142 12.59 4.50 -15.79
C ASP A 142 13.11 4.12 -14.42
N GLU A 143 12.89 4.97 -13.39
CA GLU A 143 13.21 4.66 -11.98
C GLU A 143 12.49 3.40 -11.47
N GLY A 144 11.21 3.22 -11.86
CA GLY A 144 10.35 2.14 -11.37
C GLY A 144 10.46 0.83 -12.14
N ARG A 145 11.07 0.82 -13.30
CA ARG A 145 11.12 -0.37 -14.17
C ARG A 145 12.06 -1.44 -13.63
N MET A 146 11.58 -2.69 -13.62
CA MET A 146 12.43 -3.84 -13.30
C MET A 146 13.49 -4.07 -14.38
N PRO A 147 14.76 -4.28 -14.03
CA PRO A 147 15.79 -4.63 -14.98
C PRO A 147 15.50 -5.95 -15.75
N GLY A 148 15.83 -5.97 -17.03
CA GLY A 148 15.68 -7.14 -17.90
C GLY A 148 14.27 -7.33 -18.47
N GLN A 149 14.13 -8.32 -19.36
CA GLN A 149 12.86 -8.70 -19.95
C GLN A 149 12.21 -9.80 -19.10
N SER A 150 11.02 -9.55 -18.60
CA SER A 150 10.24 -10.50 -17.82
C SER A 150 8.76 -10.42 -18.21
N PRO A 151 8.00 -11.52 -18.10
CA PRO A 151 6.55 -11.51 -18.31
C PRO A 151 5.86 -10.48 -17.42
N ALA A 152 4.73 -9.94 -17.88
CA ALA A 152 3.90 -9.00 -17.11
C ALA A 152 3.60 -9.56 -15.70
N GLY A 153 3.54 -8.68 -14.70
CA GLY A 153 3.27 -9.05 -13.32
C GLY A 153 4.44 -9.67 -12.54
N THR A 154 5.60 -9.91 -13.18
CA THR A 154 6.75 -10.54 -12.50
C THR A 154 7.24 -9.70 -11.32
N TYR A 155 7.31 -8.38 -11.45
CA TYR A 155 7.74 -7.51 -10.35
C TYR A 155 6.78 -7.61 -9.16
N ALA A 156 5.48 -7.44 -9.40
CA ALA A 156 4.48 -7.51 -8.35
C ALA A 156 4.49 -8.87 -7.62
N ARG A 157 4.67 -9.98 -8.35
CA ARG A 157 4.79 -11.33 -7.74
C ARG A 157 6.02 -11.48 -6.86
N ARG A 158 7.15 -10.89 -7.25
CA ARG A 158 8.40 -10.98 -6.46
C ARG A 158 8.34 -10.19 -5.15
N VAL A 159 7.54 -9.12 -5.11
CA VAL A 159 7.35 -8.30 -3.92
C VAL A 159 5.95 -8.47 -3.31
N LEU A 160 5.28 -9.60 -3.59
CA LEU A 160 3.87 -9.80 -3.26
C LEU A 160 3.58 -9.66 -1.76
N GLU A 161 4.33 -10.35 -0.89
CA GLU A 161 4.09 -10.30 0.56
C GLU A 161 4.16 -8.87 1.13
N PRO A 162 5.25 -8.11 0.93
CA PRO A 162 5.28 -6.72 1.38
C PRO A 162 4.25 -5.84 0.68
N LEU A 163 3.94 -6.08 -0.61
CA LEU A 163 2.91 -5.35 -1.33
C LEU A 163 1.52 -5.57 -0.72
N LEU A 164 1.16 -6.82 -0.42
CA LEU A 164 -0.11 -7.15 0.24
C LEU A 164 -0.28 -6.37 1.55
N LEU A 165 0.74 -6.39 2.39
CA LEU A 165 0.70 -5.69 3.67
C LEU A 165 0.63 -4.17 3.49
N ASP A 166 1.55 -3.61 2.70
CA ASP A 166 1.71 -2.17 2.54
C ASP A 166 0.49 -1.51 1.90
N LEU A 167 0.04 -2.06 0.76
CA LEU A 167 -1.05 -1.47 -0.01
C LEU A 167 -2.40 -1.68 0.68
N SER A 168 -2.63 -2.85 1.30
CA SER A 168 -3.86 -3.07 2.06
C SER A 168 -3.95 -2.13 3.26
N TRP A 169 -2.88 -2.03 4.04
CA TRP A 169 -2.86 -1.17 5.21
C TRP A 169 -2.96 0.32 4.84
N SER A 170 -2.13 0.80 3.91
CA SER A 170 -2.11 2.22 3.54
C SER A 170 -3.41 2.67 2.89
N SER A 171 -3.95 1.87 1.96
CA SER A 171 -5.22 2.18 1.29
C SER A 171 -6.40 2.16 2.26
N SER A 172 -6.45 1.21 3.21
CA SER A 172 -7.49 1.16 4.24
C SER A 172 -7.37 2.31 5.25
N ARG A 173 -6.15 2.68 5.64
CA ARG A 173 -5.88 3.82 6.53
C ARG A 173 -6.40 5.15 5.95
N LEU A 174 -6.26 5.34 4.64
CA LEU A 174 -6.79 6.51 3.94
C LEU A 174 -8.33 6.59 3.96
N GLU A 175 -9.02 5.48 4.24
CA GLU A 175 -10.48 5.44 4.46
C GLU A 175 -10.85 5.44 5.96
N GLY A 176 -9.88 5.63 6.85
CA GLY A 176 -10.12 5.72 8.29
C GLY A 176 -10.03 4.41 9.06
N ASN A 177 -9.53 3.33 8.45
CA ASN A 177 -9.27 2.06 9.13
C ASN A 177 -8.31 2.26 10.31
N ARG A 178 -8.59 1.59 11.44
CA ARG A 178 -7.92 1.81 12.73
C ARG A 178 -6.77 0.85 13.00
N TYR A 179 -6.57 -0.16 12.16
CA TYR A 179 -5.49 -1.13 12.35
C TYR A 179 -4.12 -0.47 12.17
N SER A 180 -3.17 -0.87 13.02
CA SER A 180 -1.76 -0.59 12.79
C SER A 180 -1.19 -1.54 11.74
N LEU A 181 -0.02 -1.22 11.19
CA LEU A 181 0.67 -2.10 10.25
C LEU A 181 0.95 -3.48 10.87
N LEU A 182 1.39 -3.52 12.14
CA LEU A 182 1.63 -4.77 12.86
C LEU A 182 0.35 -5.58 13.07
N ALA A 183 -0.75 -4.94 13.48
CA ALA A 183 -2.03 -5.62 13.65
C ALA A 183 -2.58 -6.16 12.31
N THR A 184 -2.32 -5.46 11.20
CA THR A 184 -2.65 -5.94 9.85
C THR A 184 -1.84 -7.19 9.48
N GLN A 185 -0.55 -7.20 9.81
CA GLN A 185 0.30 -8.37 9.59
C GLN A 185 -0.18 -9.59 10.38
N GLU A 186 -0.55 -9.41 11.65
CA GLU A 186 -1.11 -10.49 12.47
C GLU A 186 -2.48 -10.96 11.94
N LEU A 187 -3.35 -10.04 11.51
CA LEU A 187 -4.62 -10.40 10.86
C LEU A 187 -4.39 -11.27 9.60
N PHE A 188 -3.39 -10.94 8.79
CA PHE A 188 -3.11 -11.70 7.56
C PHE A 188 -2.56 -13.11 7.83
N LYS A 189 -1.90 -13.34 8.96
CA LYS A 189 -1.45 -14.67 9.40
C LYS A 189 -2.63 -15.54 9.88
N HIS A 190 -3.58 -14.95 10.59
CA HIS A 190 -4.71 -15.69 11.17
C HIS A 190 -5.93 -15.78 10.23
N GLY A 191 -6.12 -14.82 9.33
CA GLY A 191 -7.11 -14.86 8.25
C GLY A 191 -8.58 -14.73 8.66
N MET A 192 -8.89 -14.34 9.91
CA MET A 192 -10.25 -14.25 10.43
C MET A 192 -10.60 -12.82 10.83
N ALA A 193 -11.63 -12.25 10.19
CA ALA A 193 -12.11 -10.89 10.48
C ALA A 193 -13.13 -10.85 11.63
N GLY A 194 -13.86 -11.93 11.87
CA GLY A 194 -15.04 -11.90 12.74
C GLY A 194 -16.08 -10.88 12.25
N GLU A 195 -16.68 -10.14 13.17
CA GLU A 195 -17.64 -9.05 12.87
C GLU A 195 -16.95 -7.66 12.75
N ASP A 196 -15.61 -7.59 12.71
CA ASP A 196 -14.89 -6.31 12.62
C ASP A 196 -14.76 -5.86 11.15
N LEU A 197 -15.54 -4.86 10.76
CA LEU A 197 -15.56 -4.31 9.40
C LEU A 197 -14.19 -3.73 8.98
N ASP A 198 -13.37 -3.24 9.90
CA ASP A 198 -12.00 -2.80 9.62
C ASP A 198 -11.11 -3.98 9.22
N ALA A 199 -11.29 -5.14 9.85
CA ALA A 199 -10.61 -6.39 9.49
C ALA A 199 -11.12 -6.94 8.15
N VAL A 200 -12.43 -6.94 7.92
CA VAL A 200 -13.03 -7.31 6.61
C VAL A 200 -12.43 -6.46 5.50
N MET A 201 -12.36 -5.14 5.69
CA MET A 201 -11.77 -4.22 4.70
C MET A 201 -10.32 -4.60 4.35
N LEU A 202 -9.50 -4.93 5.34
CA LEU A 202 -8.10 -5.32 5.12
C LEU A 202 -7.97 -6.66 4.39
N LEU A 203 -8.76 -7.66 4.75
CA LEU A 203 -8.77 -8.96 4.08
C LEU A 203 -9.28 -8.85 2.65
N ASN A 204 -10.28 -8.00 2.39
CA ASN A 204 -10.77 -7.71 1.05
C ASN A 204 -9.68 -7.02 0.19
N HIS A 205 -8.94 -6.07 0.75
CA HIS A 205 -7.79 -5.47 0.04
C HIS A 205 -6.74 -6.53 -0.33
N LYS A 206 -6.39 -7.41 0.62
CA LYS A 206 -5.44 -8.52 0.37
C LYS A 206 -5.91 -9.36 -0.81
N ARG A 207 -7.16 -9.86 -0.78
CA ARG A 207 -7.74 -10.69 -1.86
C ARG A 207 -7.81 -9.94 -3.19
N ALA A 208 -8.15 -8.66 -3.16
CA ALA A 208 -8.21 -7.80 -4.34
C ALA A 208 -6.83 -7.60 -4.99
N ILE A 209 -5.76 -7.46 -4.20
CA ILE A 209 -4.38 -7.34 -4.71
C ILE A 209 -3.92 -8.70 -5.27
N GLU A 210 -4.17 -9.81 -4.59
CA GLU A 210 -3.88 -11.16 -5.09
C GLU A 210 -4.56 -11.40 -6.45
N PHE A 211 -5.84 -11.05 -6.55
CA PHE A 211 -6.59 -11.10 -7.81
C PHE A 211 -5.91 -10.28 -8.92
N LEU A 212 -5.51 -9.04 -8.66
CA LEU A 212 -4.84 -8.22 -9.68
C LEU A 212 -3.53 -8.85 -10.16
N VAL A 213 -2.71 -9.37 -9.26
CA VAL A 213 -1.43 -10.01 -9.60
C VAL A 213 -1.62 -11.23 -10.50
N ASP A 214 -2.73 -11.95 -10.32
CA ASP A 214 -3.06 -13.13 -11.13
C ASP A 214 -3.81 -12.78 -12.42
N ALA A 215 -4.78 -11.88 -12.36
CA ALA A 215 -5.65 -11.55 -13.49
C ALA A 215 -5.01 -10.61 -14.52
N VAL A 216 -4.23 -9.62 -14.06
CA VAL A 216 -3.67 -8.57 -14.95
C VAL A 216 -2.76 -9.13 -16.06
N PRO A 217 -1.85 -10.09 -15.80
CA PRO A 217 -1.03 -10.66 -16.87
C PRO A 217 -1.83 -11.37 -17.97
N ALA A 218 -3.00 -11.93 -17.63
CA ALA A 218 -3.83 -12.69 -18.55
C ALA A 218 -4.87 -11.83 -19.28
N HIS A 219 -5.46 -10.86 -18.59
CA HIS A 219 -6.62 -10.10 -19.08
C HIS A 219 -6.33 -8.63 -19.37
N GLY A 220 -5.20 -8.12 -18.91
CA GLY A 220 -4.83 -6.71 -19.06
C GLY A 220 -5.76 -5.76 -18.30
N LEU A 221 -5.81 -4.51 -18.78
CA LEU A 221 -6.70 -3.48 -18.25
C LEU A 221 -8.04 -3.54 -18.99
N THR A 222 -9.09 -3.93 -18.30
CA THR A 222 -10.47 -4.00 -18.82
C THR A 222 -11.49 -3.54 -17.79
N SER A 223 -12.68 -3.10 -18.24
CA SER A 223 -13.81 -2.76 -17.35
C SER A 223 -14.19 -3.94 -16.45
N ALA A 224 -14.11 -5.18 -16.97
CA ALA A 224 -14.37 -6.39 -16.18
C ALA A 224 -13.36 -6.62 -15.06
N VAL A 225 -12.06 -6.37 -15.30
CA VAL A 225 -11.02 -6.49 -14.25
C VAL A 225 -11.26 -5.46 -13.15
N ILE A 226 -11.60 -4.21 -13.50
CA ILE A 226 -11.90 -3.17 -12.49
C ILE A 226 -13.20 -3.48 -11.76
N GLY A 227 -14.22 -4.00 -12.43
CA GLY A 227 -15.47 -4.44 -11.79
C GLY A 227 -15.23 -5.56 -10.77
N ASN A 228 -14.48 -6.60 -11.13
CA ASN A 228 -14.14 -7.70 -10.20
C ASN A 228 -13.27 -7.21 -9.04
N LEU A 229 -12.32 -6.32 -9.30
CA LEU A 229 -11.53 -5.64 -8.26
C LEU A 229 -12.45 -4.93 -7.25
N HIS A 230 -13.41 -4.14 -7.73
CA HIS A 230 -14.38 -3.45 -6.89
C HIS A 230 -15.24 -4.45 -6.10
N ALA A 231 -15.72 -5.51 -6.71
CA ALA A 231 -16.54 -6.52 -6.04
C ALA A 231 -15.79 -7.17 -4.86
N LEU A 232 -14.51 -7.52 -5.04
CA LEU A 232 -13.67 -8.07 -3.97
C LEU A 232 -13.42 -7.05 -2.85
N LEU A 233 -13.20 -5.78 -3.19
CA LEU A 233 -12.97 -4.72 -2.18
C LEU A 233 -14.19 -4.48 -1.30
N LEU A 234 -15.38 -4.70 -1.82
CA LEU A 234 -16.66 -4.35 -1.19
C LEU A 234 -17.46 -5.56 -0.69
N GLU A 235 -16.95 -6.77 -0.84
CA GLU A 235 -17.59 -7.98 -0.32
C GLU A 235 -17.83 -7.83 1.19
N GLU A 236 -19.05 -8.11 1.65
CA GLU A 236 -19.51 -7.94 3.04
C GLU A 236 -19.47 -6.49 3.58
N LEU A 237 -19.04 -5.50 2.77
CA LEU A 237 -19.00 -4.08 3.17
C LEU A 237 -20.10 -3.26 2.47
N LEU A 238 -20.60 -3.70 1.32
CA LEU A 238 -21.68 -3.04 0.61
C LEU A 238 -23.02 -3.67 0.98
N ALA A 239 -23.94 -2.83 1.49
CA ALA A 239 -25.26 -3.31 1.90
C ALA A 239 -26.10 -3.86 0.73
N ASN A 240 -25.96 -3.23 -0.45
CA ASN A 240 -26.59 -3.67 -1.69
C ASN A 240 -25.62 -4.56 -2.48
N THR A 241 -25.75 -5.88 -2.33
CA THR A 241 -24.87 -6.85 -3.02
C THR A 241 -25.01 -6.82 -4.54
N ASP A 242 -26.13 -6.35 -5.09
CA ASP A 242 -26.32 -6.21 -6.54
C ASP A 242 -25.43 -5.09 -7.13
N GLY A 243 -24.95 -4.18 -6.29
CA GLY A 243 -24.00 -3.11 -6.67
C GLY A 243 -22.55 -3.57 -6.79
N LEU A 244 -22.21 -4.80 -6.35
CA LEU A 244 -20.84 -5.29 -6.39
C LEU A 244 -20.31 -5.40 -7.83
N GLY A 245 -19.27 -4.66 -8.14
CA GLY A 245 -18.65 -4.64 -9.47
C GLY A 245 -19.42 -3.90 -10.55
N ARG A 246 -20.56 -3.32 -10.23
CA ARG A 246 -21.48 -2.69 -11.21
C ARG A 246 -21.48 -1.16 -11.07
N ILE A 247 -21.69 -0.50 -12.19
CA ILE A 247 -21.92 0.95 -12.22
C ILE A 247 -23.19 1.27 -11.44
N ARG A 248 -23.09 2.22 -10.52
CA ARG A 248 -24.19 2.60 -9.61
C ARG A 248 -25.43 3.11 -10.34
N GLN A 249 -26.56 2.79 -9.76
CA GLN A 249 -27.86 3.28 -10.20
C GLN A 249 -28.44 4.31 -9.21
N ILE A 250 -27.72 4.61 -8.16
CA ILE A 250 -28.13 5.53 -7.09
C ILE A 250 -27.29 6.80 -7.09
N VAL A 251 -27.81 7.84 -6.46
CA VAL A 251 -27.10 9.10 -6.23
C VAL A 251 -26.02 8.90 -5.18
N VAL A 252 -24.81 9.35 -5.48
CA VAL A 252 -23.68 9.35 -4.54
C VAL A 252 -23.17 10.77 -4.37
N ASN A 253 -22.93 11.15 -3.11
CA ASN A 253 -22.33 12.44 -2.75
C ASN A 253 -21.05 12.19 -1.97
N ILE A 254 -20.09 13.11 -2.11
CA ILE A 254 -18.84 13.08 -1.35
C ILE A 254 -18.96 14.13 -0.23
N GLY A 255 -18.62 13.73 0.99
CA GLY A 255 -18.58 14.65 2.13
C GLY A 255 -17.43 15.66 2.04
N ASP A 256 -17.57 16.80 2.71
CA ASP A 256 -16.54 17.85 2.85
C ASP A 256 -16.02 18.47 1.55
N THR A 257 -16.84 18.42 0.48
CA THR A 257 -16.56 19.03 -0.84
C THR A 257 -17.79 19.71 -1.41
N THR A 258 -17.57 20.66 -2.32
CA THR A 258 -18.62 21.30 -3.13
C THR A 258 -18.85 20.57 -4.46
N TYR A 259 -18.10 19.49 -4.71
CA TYR A 259 -18.19 18.70 -5.93
C TYR A 259 -19.38 17.73 -5.89
N VAL A 260 -20.15 17.73 -6.97
CA VAL A 260 -21.26 16.78 -7.21
C VAL A 260 -20.85 15.82 -8.33
N PRO A 261 -20.66 14.53 -8.04
CA PRO A 261 -20.36 13.53 -9.06
C PRO A 261 -21.46 13.42 -10.11
N LEU A 262 -21.10 12.89 -11.29
CA LEU A 262 -22.07 12.57 -12.35
C LEU A 262 -23.14 11.60 -11.81
N GLN A 263 -24.43 11.87 -12.05
CA GLN A 263 -25.51 11.08 -11.45
C GLN A 263 -26.26 10.18 -12.46
N ALA A 264 -26.11 10.41 -13.76
CA ALA A 264 -26.84 9.66 -14.81
C ALA A 264 -26.18 8.29 -15.07
N PRO A 265 -26.81 7.13 -14.78
CA PRO A 265 -26.17 5.81 -14.86
C PRO A 265 -25.63 5.43 -16.25
N LEU A 266 -26.39 5.74 -17.33
CA LEU A 266 -25.92 5.46 -18.69
C LEU A 266 -24.66 6.26 -19.04
N LEU A 267 -24.61 7.51 -18.62
CA LEU A 267 -23.46 8.38 -18.84
C LEU A 267 -22.27 7.99 -17.96
N LEU A 268 -22.54 7.50 -16.74
CA LEU A 268 -21.51 6.92 -15.89
C LEU A 268 -20.83 5.71 -16.54
N GLN A 269 -21.62 4.82 -17.13
CA GLN A 269 -21.10 3.67 -17.88
C GLN A 269 -20.25 4.11 -19.06
N GLU A 270 -20.76 5.04 -19.87
CA GLU A 270 -20.05 5.60 -21.04
C GLU A 270 -18.68 6.20 -20.61
N MET A 271 -18.70 7.06 -19.58
CA MET A 271 -17.46 7.70 -19.09
C MET A 271 -16.50 6.71 -18.47
N PHE A 272 -17.00 5.70 -17.74
CA PHE A 272 -16.18 4.64 -17.18
C PHE A 272 -15.45 3.84 -18.27
N ASP A 273 -16.18 3.41 -19.30
CA ASP A 273 -15.60 2.65 -20.41
C ASP A 273 -14.61 3.50 -21.20
N GLN A 274 -14.91 4.79 -21.39
CA GLN A 274 -13.99 5.74 -22.04
C GLN A 274 -12.69 5.93 -21.23
N ILE A 275 -12.77 6.03 -19.90
CA ILE A 275 -11.57 6.12 -19.03
C ILE A 275 -10.72 4.86 -19.18
N VAL A 276 -11.33 3.68 -19.11
CA VAL A 276 -10.61 2.40 -19.22
C VAL A 276 -9.94 2.27 -20.60
N GLU A 277 -10.67 2.60 -21.67
CA GLU A 277 -10.12 2.50 -23.03
C GLU A 277 -8.97 3.49 -23.25
N LYS A 278 -9.10 4.75 -22.82
CA LYS A 278 -8.01 5.73 -22.93
C LYS A 278 -6.79 5.31 -22.12
N ALA A 279 -6.99 4.83 -20.90
CA ALA A 279 -5.90 4.33 -20.05
C ALA A 279 -5.15 3.15 -20.69
N ARG A 280 -5.87 2.25 -21.37
CA ARG A 280 -5.29 1.12 -22.12
C ARG A 280 -4.41 1.55 -23.28
N LEU A 281 -4.71 2.68 -23.90
CA LEU A 281 -3.98 3.24 -25.04
C LEU A 281 -2.74 4.05 -24.63
N ILE A 282 -2.64 4.48 -23.39
CA ILE A 282 -1.49 5.24 -22.87
C ILE A 282 -0.25 4.32 -22.80
N LYS A 283 0.83 4.70 -23.49
CA LYS A 283 2.07 3.89 -23.57
C LYS A 283 2.95 4.01 -22.33
N ASN A 284 2.98 5.19 -21.69
CA ASN A 284 3.74 5.35 -20.45
C ASN A 284 2.95 4.77 -19.28
N PRO A 285 3.46 3.72 -18.58
CA PRO A 285 2.71 3.04 -17.51
C PRO A 285 2.42 3.93 -16.30
N VAL A 286 3.27 4.92 -16.04
CA VAL A 286 3.12 5.84 -14.91
C VAL A 286 2.04 6.88 -15.20
N GLU A 287 2.02 7.43 -16.42
CA GLU A 287 0.93 8.28 -16.88
C GLU A 287 -0.41 7.54 -16.88
N ALA A 288 -0.44 6.28 -17.37
CA ALA A 288 -1.64 5.44 -17.35
C ALA A 288 -2.13 5.16 -15.92
N ALA A 289 -1.23 4.90 -14.99
CA ALA A 289 -1.54 4.69 -13.57
C ALA A 289 -2.11 5.96 -12.94
N PHE A 290 -1.51 7.11 -13.17
CA PHE A 290 -1.98 8.39 -12.69
C PHE A 290 -3.35 8.76 -13.29
N PHE A 291 -3.50 8.59 -14.60
CA PHE A 291 -4.76 8.84 -15.32
C PHE A 291 -5.91 8.01 -14.74
N LEU A 292 -5.70 6.70 -14.51
CA LEU A 292 -6.70 5.81 -13.89
C LEU A 292 -7.05 6.24 -12.48
N TRP A 293 -6.05 6.49 -11.64
CA TRP A 293 -6.27 6.89 -10.26
C TRP A 293 -7.13 8.13 -10.16
N VAL A 294 -6.76 9.19 -10.89
CA VAL A 294 -7.45 10.47 -10.85
C VAL A 294 -8.86 10.35 -11.43
N ASN A 295 -9.01 9.77 -12.62
CA ASN A 295 -10.29 9.76 -13.33
C ASN A 295 -11.33 8.83 -12.71
N LEU A 296 -10.93 7.65 -12.19
CA LEU A 296 -11.87 6.78 -11.46
C LEU A 296 -12.33 7.42 -10.15
N ALA A 297 -11.41 8.07 -9.42
CA ALA A 297 -11.76 8.80 -8.21
C ALA A 297 -12.66 10.01 -8.50
N TYR A 298 -12.46 10.71 -9.62
CA TYR A 298 -13.28 11.84 -10.03
C TYR A 298 -14.66 11.42 -10.51
N LEU A 299 -14.77 10.38 -11.32
CA LEU A 299 -16.04 9.89 -11.86
C LEU A 299 -16.97 9.32 -10.77
N GLN A 300 -16.43 8.66 -9.73
CA GLN A 300 -17.21 7.94 -8.71
C GLN A 300 -18.20 6.92 -9.32
N PRO A 301 -17.73 5.94 -10.11
CA PRO A 301 -18.65 5.07 -10.88
C PRO A 301 -19.43 4.08 -10.03
N PHE A 302 -19.02 3.76 -8.81
CA PHE A 302 -19.60 2.75 -7.94
C PHE A 302 -20.39 3.37 -6.78
N GLU A 303 -21.22 2.55 -6.09
CA GLU A 303 -22.00 2.98 -4.93
C GLU A 303 -21.12 3.39 -3.74
N ASP A 304 -20.03 2.66 -3.49
CA ASP A 304 -18.98 2.95 -2.51
C ASP A 304 -17.62 2.45 -3.04
N GLY A 305 -16.55 2.62 -2.27
CA GLY A 305 -15.22 2.08 -2.56
C GLY A 305 -14.50 2.70 -3.75
N ASN A 306 -14.99 3.78 -4.32
CA ASN A 306 -14.44 4.43 -5.51
C ASN A 306 -12.97 4.82 -5.35
N LYS A 307 -12.59 5.41 -4.22
CA LYS A 307 -11.19 5.78 -3.93
C LYS A 307 -10.31 4.55 -3.73
N ARG A 308 -10.83 3.50 -3.07
CA ARG A 308 -10.12 2.22 -2.90
C ARG A 308 -9.88 1.54 -4.25
N ALA A 309 -10.93 1.42 -5.07
CA ALA A 309 -10.83 0.86 -6.41
C ALA A 309 -9.86 1.65 -7.30
N SER A 310 -9.89 2.99 -7.28
CA SER A 310 -8.98 3.83 -8.07
C SER A 310 -7.52 3.66 -7.68
N ARG A 311 -7.19 3.57 -6.37
CA ARG A 311 -5.83 3.33 -5.90
C ARG A 311 -5.27 1.97 -6.30
N LEU A 312 -6.10 0.93 -6.23
CA LEU A 312 -5.67 -0.40 -6.64
C LEU A 312 -5.59 -0.52 -8.17
N ALA A 313 -6.57 0.02 -8.91
CA ALA A 313 -6.57 0.01 -10.37
C ALA A 313 -5.35 0.73 -10.98
N ALA A 314 -4.83 1.77 -10.32
CA ALA A 314 -3.59 2.44 -10.72
C ALA A 314 -2.38 1.49 -10.84
N ASN A 315 -2.40 0.36 -10.13
CA ASN A 315 -1.34 -0.64 -10.21
C ASN A 315 -1.43 -1.53 -11.46
N ILE A 316 -2.56 -1.55 -12.18
CA ILE A 316 -2.73 -2.40 -13.38
C ILE A 316 -1.70 -2.06 -14.47
N PRO A 317 -1.55 -0.81 -14.93
CA PRO A 317 -0.53 -0.45 -15.90
C PRO A 317 0.89 -0.71 -15.40
N LEU A 318 1.17 -0.45 -14.12
CA LEU A 318 2.48 -0.71 -13.52
C LEU A 318 2.83 -2.20 -13.57
N MET A 319 1.87 -3.08 -13.28
CA MET A 319 2.04 -4.54 -13.37
C MET A 319 2.27 -5.02 -14.81
N LEU A 320 1.53 -4.47 -15.79
CA LEU A 320 1.67 -4.84 -17.20
C LEU A 320 3.06 -4.54 -17.74
N TYR A 321 3.70 -3.48 -17.30
CA TYR A 321 5.02 -3.05 -17.75
C TYR A 321 6.16 -3.40 -16.78
N ASN A 322 5.91 -4.24 -15.77
CA ASN A 322 6.87 -4.61 -14.74
C ASN A 322 7.54 -3.41 -14.06
N CYS A 323 6.75 -2.39 -13.76
CA CYS A 323 7.16 -1.28 -12.91
C CYS A 323 6.88 -1.58 -11.44
N ALA A 324 7.58 -0.90 -10.54
CA ALA A 324 7.35 -1.01 -9.11
C ALA A 324 5.87 -0.72 -8.77
N PRO A 325 5.22 -1.50 -7.90
CA PRO A 325 3.86 -1.21 -7.47
C PRO A 325 3.80 0.10 -6.66
N LEU A 326 2.67 0.80 -6.74
CA LEU A 326 2.37 1.99 -5.94
C LEU A 326 1.60 1.58 -4.67
N SER A 327 2.12 1.91 -3.49
CA SER A 327 1.53 1.50 -2.21
C SER A 327 0.91 2.61 -1.37
N PHE A 328 1.06 3.87 -1.73
CA PHE A 328 0.61 5.03 -0.92
C PHE A 328 1.11 5.02 0.55
N LEU A 329 2.20 4.31 0.80
CA LEU A 329 2.79 4.22 2.12
C LEU A 329 3.25 5.60 2.59
N ASP A 330 3.09 5.88 3.88
CA ASP A 330 3.45 7.15 4.54
C ASP A 330 2.68 8.40 4.03
N VAL A 331 1.70 8.25 3.14
CA VAL A 331 0.83 9.35 2.71
C VAL A 331 -0.07 9.77 3.86
N GLU A 332 -0.01 11.04 4.26
CA GLU A 332 -0.92 11.57 5.27
C GLU A 332 -2.36 11.67 4.72
N VAL A 333 -3.35 11.30 5.55
CA VAL A 333 -4.77 11.29 5.14
C VAL A 333 -5.20 12.67 4.63
N GLN A 334 -4.77 13.74 5.31
CA GLN A 334 -5.16 15.10 4.93
C GLN A 334 -4.55 15.52 3.59
N ASP A 335 -3.31 15.10 3.30
CA ASP A 335 -2.65 15.40 2.03
C ASP A 335 -3.35 14.67 0.87
N TYR A 336 -3.75 13.42 1.08
CA TYR A 336 -4.55 12.67 0.13
C TYR A 336 -5.91 13.34 -0.14
N VAL A 337 -6.59 13.81 0.91
CA VAL A 337 -7.86 14.53 0.80
C VAL A 337 -7.68 15.79 -0.04
N TYR A 338 -6.68 16.62 0.25
CA TYR A 338 -6.42 17.83 -0.52
C TYR A 338 -6.05 17.55 -1.99
N ALA A 339 -5.26 16.50 -2.24
CA ALA A 339 -4.94 16.09 -3.60
C ALA A 339 -6.21 15.75 -4.40
N MET A 340 -7.15 15.00 -3.80
CA MET A 340 -8.42 14.67 -4.45
C MET A 340 -9.35 15.88 -4.57
N LEU A 341 -9.44 16.75 -3.56
CA LEU A 341 -10.25 17.97 -3.62
C LEU A 341 -9.78 18.94 -4.72
N GLY A 342 -8.48 19.04 -4.98
CA GLY A 342 -7.94 19.81 -6.09
C GLY A 342 -8.50 19.35 -7.44
N VAL A 343 -8.57 18.05 -7.66
CA VAL A 343 -9.17 17.44 -8.84
C VAL A 343 -10.68 17.67 -8.87
N TYR A 344 -11.36 17.39 -7.76
CA TYR A 344 -12.83 17.44 -7.68
C TYR A 344 -13.40 18.84 -7.89
N GLU A 345 -12.82 19.84 -7.25
CA GLU A 345 -13.39 21.19 -7.22
C GLU A 345 -12.81 22.12 -8.28
N TYR A 346 -11.61 21.85 -8.76
CA TYR A 346 -10.92 22.75 -9.69
C TYR A 346 -10.45 22.12 -10.99
N GLY A 347 -10.58 20.76 -11.14
CA GLY A 347 -9.95 20.04 -12.24
C GLY A 347 -8.42 20.18 -12.25
N ASP A 348 -7.84 20.64 -11.13
CA ASP A 348 -6.40 20.90 -11.01
C ASP A 348 -5.69 19.69 -10.38
N VAL A 349 -4.84 19.05 -11.16
CA VAL A 349 -4.09 17.85 -10.75
C VAL A 349 -2.77 18.17 -10.03
N THR A 350 -2.45 19.43 -9.76
CA THR A 350 -1.14 19.83 -9.19
C THR A 350 -0.84 19.07 -7.89
N LEU A 351 -1.74 19.10 -6.90
CA LEU A 351 -1.55 18.40 -5.63
C LEU A 351 -1.52 16.88 -5.82
N ALA A 352 -2.36 16.35 -6.71
CA ALA A 352 -2.38 14.92 -7.02
C ALA A 352 -1.06 14.48 -7.69
N THR A 353 -0.51 15.27 -8.60
CA THR A 353 0.79 15.04 -9.26
C THR A 353 1.94 14.98 -8.25
N GLU A 354 2.01 15.96 -7.36
CA GLU A 354 3.06 16.05 -6.35
C GLU A 354 2.97 14.88 -5.35
N LEU A 355 1.76 14.56 -4.87
CA LEU A 355 1.51 13.42 -3.99
C LEU A 355 1.88 12.10 -4.65
N PHE A 356 1.45 11.89 -5.89
CA PHE A 356 1.73 10.68 -6.65
C PHE A 356 3.22 10.49 -6.86
N ALA A 357 3.94 11.51 -7.32
CA ALA A 357 5.38 11.44 -7.55
C ALA A 357 6.14 11.13 -6.26
N TRP A 358 5.77 11.77 -5.15
CA TRP A 358 6.37 11.52 -3.84
C TRP A 358 6.10 10.09 -3.36
N ALA A 359 4.84 9.63 -3.39
CA ALA A 359 4.44 8.30 -2.94
C ALA A 359 5.04 7.20 -3.83
N TYR A 360 5.10 7.43 -5.15
CA TYR A 360 5.61 6.45 -6.08
C TYR A 360 7.14 6.27 -5.95
N ARG A 361 7.92 7.35 -5.81
CA ARG A 361 9.36 7.25 -5.53
C ARG A 361 9.66 6.51 -4.22
N ARG A 362 8.84 6.69 -3.18
CA ARG A 362 8.97 5.91 -1.94
C ARG A 362 8.69 4.42 -2.17
N SER A 363 7.66 4.11 -2.93
CA SER A 363 7.34 2.74 -3.32
C SER A 363 8.47 2.10 -4.14
N ILE A 364 9.00 2.81 -5.15
CA ILE A 364 10.15 2.37 -5.96
C ILE A 364 11.34 2.01 -5.06
N ARG A 365 11.74 2.91 -4.17
CA ARG A 365 12.90 2.69 -3.27
C ARG A 365 12.67 1.47 -2.37
N LYS A 366 11.50 1.37 -1.75
CA LYS A 366 11.17 0.26 -0.86
C LYS A 366 11.19 -1.08 -1.59
N TYR A 367 10.50 -1.18 -2.72
CA TYR A 367 10.40 -2.45 -3.44
C TYR A 367 11.68 -2.82 -4.20
N ALA A 368 12.51 -1.85 -4.60
CA ALA A 368 13.85 -2.13 -5.13
C ALA A 368 14.74 -2.82 -4.08
N VAL A 369 14.71 -2.37 -2.83
CA VAL A 369 15.44 -3.03 -1.72
C VAL A 369 14.90 -4.45 -1.51
N GLN A 370 13.59 -4.64 -1.51
CA GLN A 370 12.96 -5.95 -1.36
C GLN A 370 13.32 -6.90 -2.52
N LEU A 371 13.26 -6.39 -3.75
CA LEU A 371 13.63 -7.15 -4.94
C LEU A 371 15.10 -7.61 -4.90
N ASN A 372 16.00 -6.73 -4.48
CA ASN A 372 17.41 -7.03 -4.33
C ASN A 372 17.67 -8.03 -3.18
N ALA A 373 16.97 -7.87 -2.06
CA ALA A 373 17.10 -8.76 -0.90
C ALA A 373 16.53 -10.16 -1.17
N ALA A 374 15.47 -10.27 -1.99
CA ALA A 374 14.92 -11.56 -2.42
C ALA A 374 15.88 -12.35 -3.33
N GLY A 375 16.95 -11.70 -3.82
CA GLY A 375 17.88 -12.25 -4.79
C GLY A 375 17.19 -12.51 -6.14
N VAL A 376 17.85 -12.18 -7.23
CA VAL A 376 17.42 -12.69 -8.54
C VAL A 376 17.78 -14.17 -8.50
N PRO A 377 16.82 -15.13 -8.62
CA PRO A 377 17.21 -16.51 -8.89
C PRO A 377 18.08 -16.45 -10.14
N ASP A 378 19.34 -16.83 -10.02
CA ASP A 378 20.24 -16.91 -11.16
C ASP A 378 19.58 -17.83 -12.20
N PRO A 379 19.16 -17.32 -13.38
CA PRO A 379 18.47 -18.14 -14.39
C PRO A 379 19.31 -19.35 -14.81
N VAL A 380 20.63 -19.19 -14.78
CA VAL A 380 21.59 -20.24 -15.09
C VAL A 380 21.61 -21.29 -13.97
N ARG A 381 21.61 -20.84 -12.70
CA ARG A 381 21.48 -21.73 -11.55
C ARG A 381 20.16 -22.49 -11.53
N PHE A 382 19.06 -21.84 -11.89
CA PHE A 382 17.76 -22.48 -11.97
C PHE A 382 17.73 -23.55 -13.08
N ARG A 383 18.27 -23.22 -14.26
CA ARG A 383 18.41 -24.14 -15.40
C ARG A 383 19.20 -25.39 -15.02
N PHE A 384 20.26 -25.23 -14.24
CA PHE A 384 21.15 -26.36 -13.87
C PHE A 384 20.84 -26.97 -12.52
N ARG A 385 19.75 -26.61 -11.84
CA ARG A 385 19.43 -27.04 -10.47
C ARG A 385 19.51 -28.56 -10.27
N GLU A 386 18.87 -29.34 -11.13
CA GLU A 386 18.86 -30.80 -11.03
C GLU A 386 20.26 -31.39 -11.32
N LYS A 387 20.95 -30.82 -12.28
CA LYS A 387 22.33 -31.24 -12.65
C LYS A 387 23.33 -30.90 -11.53
N LEU A 388 23.17 -29.78 -10.85
CA LEU A 388 23.95 -29.44 -9.65
C LEU A 388 23.73 -30.46 -8.55
N ASN A 389 22.47 -30.84 -8.26
CA ASN A 389 22.14 -31.85 -7.26
C ASN A 389 22.78 -33.20 -7.61
N GLU A 390 22.75 -33.59 -8.88
CA GLU A 390 23.34 -34.84 -9.36
C GLU A 390 24.85 -34.84 -9.19
N VAL A 391 25.55 -33.82 -9.68
CA VAL A 391 27.02 -33.74 -9.62
C VAL A 391 27.51 -33.64 -8.18
N ILE A 392 26.92 -32.78 -7.36
CA ILE A 392 27.30 -32.65 -5.95
C ILE A 392 27.05 -33.98 -5.23
N GLY A 393 25.95 -34.67 -5.55
CA GLY A 393 25.68 -36.00 -5.04
C GLY A 393 26.75 -37.03 -5.42
N ARG A 394 27.23 -37.06 -6.65
CA ARG A 394 28.30 -37.95 -7.10
C ARG A 394 29.66 -37.61 -6.48
N VAL A 395 29.99 -36.33 -6.36
CA VAL A 395 31.20 -35.87 -5.69
C VAL A 395 31.28 -36.37 -4.26
N LEU A 396 30.17 -36.22 -3.48
CA LEU A 396 30.22 -36.59 -2.07
C LEU A 396 29.95 -38.09 -1.79
N ARG A 397 29.01 -38.71 -2.51
CA ARG A 397 28.65 -40.13 -2.25
C ARG A 397 29.57 -41.13 -2.95
N GLU A 398 29.98 -40.77 -4.17
CA GLU A 398 30.77 -41.70 -5.04
C GLU A 398 32.26 -41.29 -5.08
N GLN A 399 32.60 -40.21 -4.34
CA GLN A 399 33.99 -39.66 -4.31
C GLN A 399 34.59 -39.38 -5.70
N GLN A 400 33.73 -38.99 -6.66
CA GLN A 400 34.17 -38.60 -8.01
C GLN A 400 34.72 -37.17 -7.97
N THR A 401 35.67 -36.90 -8.87
CA THR A 401 36.07 -35.50 -9.10
C THR A 401 34.95 -34.70 -9.75
N ALA A 402 34.88 -33.41 -9.45
CA ALA A 402 33.86 -32.50 -10.00
C ALA A 402 33.89 -32.50 -11.54
N ASP A 403 35.09 -32.61 -12.16
CA ASP A 403 35.26 -32.71 -13.60
C ASP A 403 34.71 -34.02 -14.17
N ALA A 404 35.00 -35.16 -13.55
CA ALA A 404 34.49 -36.47 -13.99
C ALA A 404 32.96 -36.54 -13.88
N ALA A 405 32.42 -36.07 -12.76
CA ALA A 405 30.98 -36.02 -12.53
C ALA A 405 30.26 -35.05 -13.50
N THR A 406 30.89 -33.92 -13.87
CA THR A 406 30.36 -32.96 -14.86
C THR A 406 30.40 -33.57 -16.28
N ALA A 407 31.49 -34.24 -16.68
CA ALA A 407 31.61 -34.87 -17.99
C ALA A 407 30.52 -35.95 -18.20
N ALA A 408 30.15 -36.67 -17.16
CA ALA A 408 29.09 -37.70 -17.21
C ALA A 408 27.67 -37.13 -17.45
N LEU A 409 27.46 -35.82 -17.37
CA LEU A 409 26.17 -35.17 -17.65
C LEU A 409 25.88 -34.97 -19.15
N GLY A 410 26.85 -35.12 -20.02
CA GLY A 410 26.70 -34.92 -21.47
C GLY A 410 26.26 -33.50 -21.87
N LEU A 411 26.72 -32.48 -21.14
CA LEU A 411 26.45 -31.08 -21.45
C LEU A 411 27.16 -30.61 -22.69
N SER A 412 26.60 -29.63 -23.43
CA SER A 412 27.30 -28.92 -24.48
C SER A 412 28.51 -28.12 -23.92
N GLU A 413 29.51 -27.81 -24.76
CA GLU A 413 30.67 -27.01 -24.32
C GLU A 413 30.26 -25.67 -23.70
N ASP A 414 29.28 -24.98 -24.32
CA ASP A 414 28.76 -23.72 -23.81
C ASP A 414 28.10 -23.89 -22.44
N ASP A 415 27.34 -24.96 -22.25
CA ASP A 415 26.69 -25.27 -20.96
C ASP A 415 27.71 -25.64 -19.88
N VAL A 416 28.79 -26.35 -20.24
CA VAL A 416 29.88 -26.65 -19.30
C VAL A 416 30.58 -25.39 -18.84
N GLN A 417 30.82 -24.42 -19.73
CA GLN A 417 31.43 -23.14 -19.37
C GLN A 417 30.56 -22.35 -18.36
N LEU A 418 29.24 -22.39 -18.50
CA LEU A 418 28.30 -21.75 -17.57
C LEU A 418 28.14 -22.54 -16.27
N PHE A 419 28.19 -23.87 -16.32
CA PHE A 419 27.97 -24.77 -15.21
C PHE A 419 29.13 -24.81 -14.19
N ARG A 420 30.38 -24.91 -14.69
CA ARG A 420 31.58 -25.07 -13.84
C ARG A 420 31.74 -23.98 -12.77
N PRO A 421 31.61 -22.66 -13.06
CA PRO A 421 31.74 -21.62 -12.04
C PRO A 421 30.70 -21.76 -10.95
N ILE A 422 29.45 -22.15 -11.30
CA ILE A 422 28.36 -22.34 -10.36
C ILE A 422 28.64 -23.55 -9.46
N LEU A 423 29.03 -24.67 -10.04
CA LEU A 423 29.41 -25.88 -9.31
C LEU A 423 30.54 -25.63 -8.31
N ALA A 424 31.60 -24.97 -8.76
CA ALA A 424 32.73 -24.62 -7.88
C ALA A 424 32.30 -23.72 -6.72
N GLN A 425 31.41 -22.77 -6.96
CA GLN A 425 30.86 -21.92 -5.92
C GLN A 425 30.00 -22.71 -4.94
N GLU A 426 29.12 -23.62 -5.44
CA GLU A 426 28.26 -24.46 -4.58
C GLU A 426 29.08 -25.41 -3.72
N LEU A 427 30.08 -26.08 -4.25
CA LEU A 427 30.98 -26.93 -3.48
C LEU A 427 31.75 -26.14 -2.41
N ARG A 428 32.17 -24.92 -2.70
CA ARG A 428 32.85 -24.05 -1.73
C ARG A 428 31.98 -23.68 -0.54
N ILE A 429 30.68 -23.38 -0.78
CA ILE A 429 29.73 -22.94 0.27
C ILE A 429 28.93 -24.08 0.90
N LEU A 430 29.08 -25.31 0.39
CA LEU A 430 28.39 -26.49 0.94
C LEU A 430 28.87 -26.75 2.36
N ASP A 431 27.92 -26.88 3.29
CA ASP A 431 28.14 -27.08 4.72
C ASP A 431 26.99 -27.88 5.32
N VAL A 432 27.18 -28.35 6.57
CA VAL A 432 26.16 -29.09 7.32
C VAL A 432 24.82 -28.32 7.47
N TYR A 433 24.86 -26.99 7.45
CA TYR A 433 23.68 -26.13 7.59
C TYR A 433 22.89 -25.95 6.27
N ASN A 434 23.44 -26.36 5.12
CA ASN A 434 22.79 -26.17 3.81
C ASN A 434 22.73 -27.44 2.94
N CYS A 435 23.19 -28.56 3.45
CA CYS A 435 23.31 -29.85 2.75
C CYS A 435 21.96 -30.42 2.28
N ALA A 436 20.87 -30.11 2.98
CA ALA A 436 19.52 -30.55 2.63
C ALA A 436 19.09 -30.03 1.22
N ARG A 437 19.65 -28.91 0.73
CA ARG A 437 19.42 -28.39 -0.63
C ARG A 437 19.78 -29.40 -1.72
N TYR A 438 20.77 -30.28 -1.43
CA TYR A 438 21.31 -31.29 -2.35
C TYR A 438 20.89 -32.70 -1.97
N ARG A 439 19.92 -32.85 -1.06
CA ARG A 439 19.45 -34.14 -0.53
C ARG A 439 20.60 -34.99 0.03
N LEU A 440 21.55 -34.35 0.71
CA LEU A 440 22.68 -34.98 1.38
C LEU A 440 22.42 -35.05 2.89
N SER A 441 22.96 -36.11 3.54
CA SER A 441 22.92 -36.19 4.99
C SER A 441 23.97 -35.29 5.64
N ILE A 442 23.69 -34.84 6.87
CA ILE A 442 24.59 -34.01 7.66
C ILE A 442 25.94 -34.72 7.85
N ASP A 443 25.91 -36.00 8.25
CA ASP A 443 27.12 -36.78 8.52
C ASP A 443 28.05 -36.90 7.29
N LEU A 444 27.46 -37.11 6.09
CA LEU A 444 28.24 -37.20 4.86
C LEU A 444 28.94 -35.87 4.53
N VAL A 445 28.23 -34.73 4.68
CA VAL A 445 28.82 -33.44 4.41
C VAL A 445 29.84 -33.06 5.47
N GLN A 446 29.61 -33.40 6.72
CA GLN A 446 30.57 -33.19 7.80
C GLN A 446 31.88 -33.90 7.53
N GLN A 447 31.81 -35.19 7.19
CA GLN A 447 33.00 -35.98 6.83
C GLN A 447 33.77 -35.39 5.64
N TRP A 448 33.04 -34.93 4.61
CA TRP A 448 33.63 -34.34 3.45
C TRP A 448 34.31 -32.98 3.74
N VAL A 449 33.72 -32.15 4.61
CA VAL A 449 34.30 -30.87 5.07
C VAL A 449 35.56 -31.14 5.91
N GLU A 450 35.51 -32.12 6.85
CA GLU A 450 36.66 -32.52 7.70
C GLU A 450 37.82 -33.11 6.87
N ALA A 451 37.51 -33.78 5.73
CA ALA A 451 38.49 -34.28 4.79
C ALA A 451 39.12 -33.17 3.89
N GLY A 452 38.79 -31.92 4.12
CA GLY A 452 39.33 -30.78 3.35
C GLY A 452 38.62 -30.51 2.04
N ARG A 453 37.36 -30.93 1.88
CA ARG A 453 36.51 -30.69 0.70
C ARG A 453 37.12 -31.23 -0.60
N PRO A 454 37.47 -32.53 -0.72
CA PRO A 454 38.03 -33.07 -1.96
C PRO A 454 37.02 -33.01 -3.09
N HIS A 455 37.42 -32.43 -4.28
CA HIS A 455 36.56 -32.31 -5.46
C HIS A 455 37.38 -32.27 -6.79
#